data_cc9fd0e9712c7693ed90cfe0fe2c39ad
#
_entry.id   cc9fd0e9712c7693ed90cfe0fe2c39ad
#
_cell.length_a   1.000
_cell.length_b   1.000
_cell.length_c   1.000
_cell.angle_alpha   90.00
_cell.angle_beta   90.00
_cell.angle_gamma   90.00
#
_symmetry.space_group_name_H-M   'P 1'
#
loop_
_entity.id
_entity.type
_entity.pdbx_description
1 polymer ?
#
loop_
_entity_poly.entity_id
_entity_poly.type
_entity_poly.pdbx_seq_one_letter_code
_entity_poly.pdbx_strand_id
1 'polypeptide(L)'
;MSSQNPIFIPGPTNIPEALRKAVDMPTLDHRSPVFANILRPALRGVKKVLKSELAEIVVFPATGTGGWEAASGNTLSVGDKVLATRNGMFSHRWIDM
;
A
#
# COMPACT_ATOMS: atom_id res chain seq x y z
N MET A 1 24.92 7.77 -13.65
CA MET A 1 23.48 7.41 -13.59
C MET A 1 23.38 5.91 -13.78
N SER A 2 22.96 5.17 -12.77
CA SER A 2 22.71 3.72 -12.92
C SER A 2 21.44 3.56 -13.75
N SER A 3 21.58 3.28 -15.05
CA SER A 3 20.48 2.93 -15.92
C SER A 3 19.96 1.55 -15.51
N GLN A 4 18.86 1.52 -14.77
CA GLN A 4 18.18 0.26 -14.55
C GLN A 4 17.53 -0.19 -15.84
N ASN A 5 17.72 -1.46 -16.22
CA ASN A 5 16.96 -2.03 -17.33
C ASN A 5 15.45 -1.95 -17.01
N PRO A 6 14.61 -1.51 -17.95
CA PRO A 6 13.18 -1.40 -17.70
C PRO A 6 12.57 -2.78 -17.45
N ILE A 7 11.72 -2.87 -16.44
CA ILE A 7 11.00 -4.09 -16.04
C ILE A 7 9.50 -3.86 -16.29
N PHE A 8 8.86 -4.72 -17.06
CA PHE A 8 7.45 -4.62 -17.46
C PHE A 8 6.64 -5.81 -16.94
N ILE A 9 6.66 -6.01 -15.63
CA ILE A 9 5.88 -7.04 -14.93
C ILE A 9 5.12 -6.40 -13.76
N PRO A 10 4.08 -7.03 -13.22
CA PRO A 10 3.32 -6.50 -12.07
C PRO A 10 4.16 -6.26 -10.81
N GLY A 11 5.26 -6.98 -10.67
CA GLY A 11 6.24 -6.85 -9.60
C GLY A 11 7.20 -8.04 -9.55
N PRO A 12 8.42 -7.84 -9.05
CA PRO A 12 9.03 -6.56 -8.67
C PRO A 12 9.28 -5.65 -9.86
N THR A 13 9.27 -4.33 -9.64
CA THR A 13 9.46 -3.32 -10.68
C THR A 13 10.61 -2.37 -10.35
N ASN A 14 10.97 -1.52 -11.32
CA ASN A 14 11.98 -0.51 -11.11
C ASN A 14 11.48 0.54 -10.09
N ILE A 15 12.35 0.86 -9.14
CA ILE A 15 12.09 1.92 -8.16
C ILE A 15 12.92 3.14 -8.56
N PRO A 16 12.30 4.32 -8.74
CA PRO A 16 13.03 5.56 -9.01
C PRO A 16 14.13 5.80 -7.98
N GLU A 17 15.27 6.33 -8.44
CA GLU A 17 16.45 6.50 -7.58
C GLU A 17 16.16 7.39 -6.36
N ALA A 18 15.35 8.43 -6.52
CA ALA A 18 14.95 9.30 -5.41
C ALA A 18 14.22 8.53 -4.30
N LEU A 19 13.37 7.56 -4.67
CA LEU A 19 12.66 6.72 -3.70
C LEU A 19 13.61 5.70 -3.05
N ARG A 20 14.55 5.12 -3.81
CA ARG A 20 15.55 4.21 -3.24
C ARG A 20 16.40 4.94 -2.19
N LYS A 21 16.87 6.16 -2.50
CA LYS A 21 17.62 6.97 -1.56
C LYS A 21 16.80 7.36 -0.32
N ALA A 22 15.51 7.57 -0.47
CA ALA A 22 14.63 7.88 0.67
C ALA A 22 14.42 6.68 1.59
N VAL A 23 14.49 5.44 1.06
CA VAL A 23 14.41 4.21 1.86
C VAL A 23 15.74 3.86 2.53
N ASP A 24 16.87 4.23 1.90
CA ASP A 24 18.23 3.99 2.40
C ASP A 24 18.60 5.02 3.48
N MET A 25 17.86 5.00 4.57
CA MET A 25 18.08 5.86 5.73
C MET A 25 18.47 5.02 6.94
N PRO A 26 19.30 5.58 7.86
CA PRO A 26 19.57 4.93 9.13
C PRO A 26 18.28 4.62 9.90
N THR A 27 18.31 3.52 10.62
CA THR A 27 17.18 3.12 11.49
C THR A 27 16.92 4.22 12.53
N LEU A 28 15.65 4.61 12.65
CA LEU A 28 15.19 5.58 13.65
C LEU A 28 14.37 4.89 14.72
N ASP A 29 14.50 5.36 15.96
CA ASP A 29 13.58 4.95 17.02
C ASP A 29 12.17 5.48 16.72
N HIS A 30 11.22 4.56 16.52
CA HIS A 30 9.83 4.89 16.22
C HIS A 30 9.11 5.63 17.37
N ARG A 31 9.65 5.62 18.58
CA ARG A 31 9.15 6.39 19.75
C ARG A 31 9.74 7.79 19.82
N SER A 32 10.79 8.05 19.02
CA SER A 32 11.41 9.37 18.99
C SER A 32 10.47 10.41 18.37
N PRO A 33 10.44 11.65 18.90
CA PRO A 33 9.72 12.76 18.26
C PRO A 33 10.17 13.03 16.83
N VAL A 34 11.42 12.69 16.47
CA VAL A 34 11.98 12.83 15.12
C VAL A 34 11.21 11.95 14.14
N PHE A 35 10.76 10.75 14.54
CA PHE A 35 9.99 9.87 13.68
C PHE A 35 8.63 10.49 13.27
N ALA A 36 8.01 11.25 14.15
CA ALA A 36 6.77 11.95 13.86
C ALA A 36 6.93 12.99 12.71
N ASN A 37 8.12 13.55 12.55
CA ASN A 37 8.41 14.50 11.46
C ASN A 37 8.45 13.82 10.09
N ILE A 38 8.65 12.51 10.04
CA ILE A 38 8.59 11.70 8.82
C ILE A 38 7.17 11.15 8.62
N LEU A 39 6.59 10.56 9.67
CA LEU A 39 5.31 9.88 9.57
C LEU A 39 4.15 10.84 9.25
N ARG A 40 4.04 11.97 9.96
CA ARG A 40 2.92 12.92 9.76
C ARG A 40 2.84 13.48 8.33
N PRO A 41 3.94 13.92 7.69
CA PRO A 41 3.89 14.33 6.28
C PRO A 41 3.51 13.18 5.34
N ALA A 42 3.99 11.96 5.60
CA ALA A 42 3.63 10.79 4.80
C ALA A 42 2.13 10.49 4.86
N LEU A 43 1.52 10.47 6.05
CA LEU A 43 0.09 10.27 6.22
C LEU A 43 -0.74 11.36 5.52
N ARG A 44 -0.32 12.64 5.64
CA ARG A 44 -0.96 13.74 4.90
C ARG A 44 -0.82 13.57 3.39
N GLY A 45 0.32 13.07 2.91
CA GLY A 45 0.54 12.75 1.51
C GLY A 45 -0.41 11.68 1.00
N VAL A 46 -0.62 10.62 1.77
CA VAL A 46 -1.58 9.54 1.44
C VAL A 46 -3.00 10.08 1.35
N LYS A 47 -3.44 10.92 2.30
CA LYS A 47 -4.77 11.58 2.24
C LYS A 47 -4.96 12.35 0.92
N LYS A 48 -3.95 13.08 0.45
CA LYS A 48 -4.00 13.81 -0.83
C LYS A 48 -4.14 12.87 -2.02
N VAL A 49 -3.41 11.75 -2.03
CA VAL A 49 -3.50 10.73 -3.09
C VAL A 49 -4.90 10.12 -3.13
N LEU A 50 -5.47 9.83 -1.97
CA LEU A 50 -6.83 9.30 -1.83
C LEU A 50 -7.93 10.35 -2.05
N LYS A 51 -7.56 11.63 -2.20
CA LYS A 51 -8.51 12.76 -2.33
C LYS A 51 -9.56 12.77 -1.20
N SER A 52 -9.16 12.45 0.01
CA SER A 52 -10.03 12.41 1.18
C SER A 52 -9.45 13.26 2.30
N GLU A 53 -10.23 14.22 2.78
CA GLU A 53 -9.88 15.05 3.94
C GLU A 53 -10.33 14.39 5.26
N LEU A 54 -11.42 13.63 5.22
CA LEU A 54 -12.06 13.03 6.39
C LEU A 54 -11.47 11.67 6.79
N ALA A 55 -10.83 10.96 5.85
CA ALA A 55 -10.31 9.62 6.12
C ALA A 55 -9.23 9.63 7.21
N GLU A 56 -9.28 8.68 8.12
CA GLU A 56 -8.14 8.34 8.96
C GLU A 56 -7.23 7.35 8.25
N ILE A 57 -5.93 7.62 8.29
CA ILE A 57 -4.92 6.78 7.64
C ILE A 57 -4.25 5.90 8.67
N VAL A 58 -4.44 4.61 8.54
CA VAL A 58 -3.77 3.59 9.34
C VAL A 58 -2.78 2.85 8.46
N VAL A 59 -1.54 2.72 8.93
CA VAL A 59 -0.48 1.98 8.22
C VAL A 59 -0.17 0.71 9.02
N PHE A 60 -0.27 -0.43 8.36
CA PHE A 60 0.13 -1.71 8.94
C PHE A 60 0.86 -2.56 7.90
N PRO A 61 1.86 -3.34 8.29
CA PRO A 61 2.56 -4.23 7.37
C PRO A 61 1.67 -5.42 7.02
N ALA A 62 1.50 -5.67 5.73
CA ALA A 62 0.73 -6.82 5.25
C ALA A 62 1.18 -7.23 3.85
N THR A 63 0.72 -8.41 3.41
CA THR A 63 0.76 -8.83 2.01
C THR A 63 -0.41 -8.21 1.23
N GLY A 64 -0.39 -8.32 -0.12
CA GLY A 64 -1.56 -7.94 -0.94
C GLY A 64 -2.85 -8.67 -0.52
N THR A 65 -2.74 -9.93 -0.11
CA THR A 65 -3.89 -10.71 0.42
C THR A 65 -4.45 -10.07 1.69
N GLY A 66 -3.60 -9.63 2.62
CA GLY A 66 -4.05 -8.89 3.81
C GLY A 66 -4.74 -7.56 3.48
N GLY A 67 -4.35 -6.92 2.37
CA GLY A 67 -5.05 -5.74 1.85
C GLY A 67 -6.47 -6.07 1.34
N TRP A 68 -6.64 -7.19 0.65
CA TRP A 68 -7.97 -7.67 0.21
C TRP A 68 -8.87 -8.03 1.38
N GLU A 69 -8.32 -8.75 2.36
CA GLU A 69 -9.03 -9.11 3.59
C GLU A 69 -9.50 -7.86 4.34
N ALA A 70 -8.62 -6.86 4.49
CA ALA A 70 -8.98 -5.59 5.11
C ALA A 70 -10.10 -4.86 4.33
N ALA A 71 -10.05 -4.86 3.00
CA ALA A 71 -11.09 -4.26 2.18
C ALA A 71 -12.42 -5.00 2.35
N SER A 72 -12.44 -6.32 2.17
CA SER A 72 -13.66 -7.13 2.23
C SER A 72 -14.26 -7.14 3.64
N GLY A 73 -13.45 -7.37 4.68
CA GLY A 73 -13.92 -7.46 6.06
C GLY A 73 -14.44 -6.14 6.65
N ASN A 74 -14.04 -5.00 6.08
CA ASN A 74 -14.50 -3.69 6.54
C ASN A 74 -15.63 -3.07 5.70
N THR A 75 -15.94 -3.64 4.54
CA THR A 75 -16.95 -3.07 3.63
C THR A 75 -18.14 -3.98 3.37
N LEU A 76 -18.02 -5.27 3.67
CA LEU A 76 -19.03 -6.27 3.38
C LEU A 76 -19.62 -6.86 4.68
N SER A 77 -20.88 -7.21 4.62
CA SER A 77 -21.61 -7.92 5.67
C SER A 77 -22.05 -9.31 5.19
N VAL A 78 -22.36 -10.20 6.12
CA VAL A 78 -22.87 -11.54 5.78
C VAL A 78 -24.17 -11.41 4.96
N GLY A 79 -24.18 -12.03 3.80
CA GLY A 79 -25.32 -11.99 2.86
C GLY A 79 -25.23 -10.90 1.79
N ASP A 80 -24.24 -10.04 1.81
CA ASP A 80 -24.03 -9.05 0.75
C ASP A 80 -23.73 -9.74 -0.59
N LYS A 81 -24.26 -9.16 -1.67
CA LYS A 81 -24.03 -9.63 -3.03
C LYS A 81 -22.88 -8.86 -3.65
N VAL A 82 -21.85 -9.57 -4.06
CA VAL A 82 -20.65 -8.99 -4.66
C VAL A 82 -20.51 -9.45 -6.11
N LEU A 83 -20.32 -8.50 -7.02
CA LEU A 83 -19.94 -8.80 -8.39
C LEU A 83 -18.41 -8.80 -8.50
N ALA A 84 -17.85 -9.91 -8.92
CA ALA A 84 -16.42 -10.04 -9.15
C ALA A 84 -16.11 -10.71 -10.48
N THR A 85 -15.05 -10.30 -11.14
CA THR A 85 -14.59 -10.85 -12.41
C THR A 85 -13.43 -11.81 -12.22
N ARG A 86 -13.41 -12.91 -12.96
CA ARG A 86 -12.38 -13.98 -12.89
C ARG A 86 -11.47 -13.91 -14.12
N ASN A 87 -10.48 -13.01 -14.10
CA ASN A 87 -9.63 -12.73 -15.27
C ASN A 87 -8.14 -13.04 -15.04
N GLY A 88 -7.79 -13.83 -14.04
CA GLY A 88 -6.41 -14.22 -13.73
C GLY A 88 -6.19 -14.60 -12.27
N MET A 89 -4.95 -14.93 -11.95
CA MET A 89 -4.57 -15.48 -10.64
C MET A 89 -5.03 -14.63 -9.46
N PHE A 90 -4.84 -13.30 -9.52
CA PHE A 90 -5.19 -12.42 -8.41
C PHE A 90 -6.69 -12.30 -8.22
N SER A 91 -7.47 -12.18 -9.30
CA SER A 91 -8.93 -12.15 -9.21
C SER A 91 -9.52 -13.46 -8.71
N HIS A 92 -8.92 -14.61 -9.09
CA HIS A 92 -9.32 -15.90 -8.55
C HIS A 92 -9.12 -15.95 -7.03
N ARG A 93 -7.93 -15.58 -6.54
CA ARG A 93 -7.63 -15.57 -5.11
C ARG A 93 -8.56 -14.66 -4.31
N TRP A 94 -8.90 -13.50 -4.87
CA TRP A 94 -9.80 -12.58 -4.18
C TRP A 94 -11.23 -13.12 -4.07
N ILE A 95 -11.71 -13.80 -5.11
CA ILE A 95 -13.05 -14.42 -5.11
C ILE A 95 -13.11 -15.62 -4.17
N ASP A 96 -12.01 -16.38 -4.07
CA ASP A 96 -11.94 -17.60 -3.27
C ASP A 96 -11.68 -17.31 -1.76
N MET A 97 -11.42 -16.05 -1.38
CA MET A 97 -11.25 -15.58 -0.01
C MET A 97 -12.60 -15.28 0.67
#